data_5b206f5ad7474b982b4c429766263684
#
_entry.id   5b206f5ad7474b982b4c429766263684
#
_cell.length_a   1.000
_cell.length_b   1.000
_cell.length_c   1.000
_cell.angle_alpha   90.00
_cell.angle_beta   90.00
_cell.angle_gamma   90.00
#
_symmetry.space_group_name_H-M   'P 1'
#
loop_
_entity.id
_entity.type
_entity.pdbx_description
1 polymer ?
#
loop_
_entity_poly.entity_id
_entity_poly.type
_entity_poly.pdbx_seq_one_letter_code
_entity_poly.pdbx_strand_id
1 'polypeptide(L)'
;MYVNEKIEIKINSSNIKFYITKYQNIKVHDKITINISELSKGSHNFIEVCCDECGIIKKLQNKNYHNYGYSDGNYLCKKCKTIKSNQEKYGVNSVLQLNSVQEKINNTIKEKYGVDNISQSKEIQKRIKENNINKYGTEHHMQNDEILEKQKKTNLEKYGCDNV
;
A
#
# COMPACT_ATOMS: atom_id res chain seq x y z
N MET A 1 13.21 10.30 -3.34
CA MET A 1 14.66 10.43 -2.95
C MET A 1 14.99 9.44 -1.84
N TYR A 2 16.25 8.94 -1.75
CA TYR A 2 16.68 8.08 -0.63
C TYR A 2 16.68 8.88 0.67
N VAL A 3 16.20 8.27 1.75
CA VAL A 3 16.20 8.88 3.10
C VAL A 3 17.60 8.77 3.74
N ASN A 4 18.24 7.60 3.56
CA ASN A 4 19.58 7.32 4.05
C ASN A 4 20.57 7.29 2.88
N GLU A 5 21.81 7.69 3.12
CA GLU A 5 22.86 7.60 2.10
C GLU A 5 23.52 6.23 2.08
N LYS A 6 23.62 5.55 3.23
CA LYS A 6 24.37 4.31 3.43
C LYS A 6 23.46 3.18 3.94
N ILE A 7 23.85 1.96 3.63
CA ILE A 7 23.16 0.74 4.04
C ILE A 7 24.19 -0.35 4.38
N GLU A 8 23.94 -1.10 5.46
CA GLU A 8 24.66 -2.34 5.76
C GLU A 8 24.08 -3.49 4.92
N ILE A 9 24.91 -4.19 4.20
CA ILE A 9 24.54 -5.37 3.43
C ILE A 9 25.34 -6.58 3.85
N LYS A 10 24.74 -7.77 3.74
CA LYS A 10 25.44 -9.04 3.95
C LYS A 10 25.95 -9.57 2.61
N ILE A 11 27.22 -9.94 2.58
CA ILE A 11 27.82 -10.59 1.41
C ILE A 11 27.41 -12.05 1.37
N ASN A 12 26.97 -12.49 0.21
CA ASN A 12 26.61 -13.88 -0.07
C ASN A 12 27.19 -14.33 -1.42
N SER A 13 27.05 -15.62 -1.74
CA SER A 13 27.59 -16.20 -2.98
C SER A 13 27.08 -15.54 -4.25
N SER A 14 25.87 -14.95 -4.22
CA SER A 14 25.26 -14.32 -5.39
C SER A 14 25.77 -12.89 -5.63
N ASN A 15 26.10 -12.15 -4.56
CA ASN A 15 26.46 -10.74 -4.67
C ASN A 15 27.97 -10.46 -4.53
N ILE A 16 28.75 -11.42 -4.01
CA ILE A 16 30.20 -11.24 -3.79
C ILE A 16 30.95 -10.80 -5.06
N LYS A 17 30.62 -11.40 -6.20
CA LYS A 17 31.26 -11.08 -7.49
C LYS A 17 31.08 -9.61 -7.87
N PHE A 18 29.97 -8.99 -7.48
CA PHE A 18 29.69 -7.59 -7.76
C PHE A 18 30.47 -6.64 -6.86
N TYR A 19 30.68 -7.02 -5.59
CA TYR A 19 31.33 -6.16 -4.61
C TYR A 19 32.85 -6.36 -4.48
N ILE A 20 33.39 -7.55 -4.80
CA ILE A 20 34.82 -7.86 -4.65
C ILE A 20 35.72 -6.95 -5.51
N THR A 21 35.21 -6.43 -6.62
CA THR A 21 35.94 -5.49 -7.48
C THR A 21 36.10 -4.12 -6.86
N LYS A 22 35.22 -3.74 -5.94
CA LYS A 22 35.21 -2.43 -5.27
C LYS A 22 35.76 -2.46 -3.86
N TYR A 23 35.55 -3.56 -3.15
CA TYR A 23 35.89 -3.76 -1.75
C TYR A 23 36.87 -4.92 -1.64
N GLN A 24 38.14 -4.61 -1.37
CA GLN A 24 39.20 -5.62 -1.24
C GLN A 24 38.98 -6.49 0.02
N ASN A 25 39.36 -7.75 -0.06
CA ASN A 25 39.37 -8.71 1.06
C ASN A 25 38.02 -9.07 1.67
N ILE A 26 36.90 -8.86 0.97
CA ILE A 26 35.58 -9.29 1.43
C ILE A 26 35.38 -10.81 1.24
N LYS A 27 34.69 -11.44 2.21
CA LYS A 27 34.34 -12.86 2.18
C LYS A 27 32.81 -13.03 2.26
N VAL A 28 32.35 -14.22 1.86
CA VAL A 28 30.95 -14.60 2.08
C VAL A 28 30.64 -14.58 3.58
N HIS A 29 29.49 -14.03 3.93
CA HIS A 29 28.98 -13.73 5.27
C HIS A 29 29.48 -12.43 5.92
N ASP A 30 30.44 -11.73 5.33
CA ASP A 30 30.83 -10.42 5.82
C ASP A 30 29.65 -9.41 5.71
N LYS A 31 29.67 -8.43 6.61
CA LYS A 31 28.79 -7.27 6.55
C LYS A 31 29.62 -6.06 6.16
N ILE A 32 29.18 -5.35 5.15
CA ILE A 32 29.81 -4.11 4.69
C ILE A 32 28.80 -2.99 4.62
N THR A 33 29.25 -1.78 4.90
CA THR A 33 28.44 -0.56 4.73
C THR A 33 28.80 0.09 3.41
N ILE A 34 27.83 0.27 2.55
CA ILE A 34 27.98 0.85 1.21
C ILE A 34 27.03 2.03 1.02
N ASN A 35 27.30 2.88 0.03
CA ASN A 35 26.31 3.85 -0.42
C ASN A 35 25.14 3.15 -1.11
N ILE A 36 23.91 3.62 -0.89
CA ILE A 36 22.72 3.04 -1.52
C ILE A 36 22.81 3.10 -3.06
N SER A 37 23.43 4.15 -3.60
CA SER A 37 23.68 4.28 -5.04
C SER A 37 24.55 3.18 -5.64
N GLU A 38 25.33 2.47 -4.82
CA GLU A 38 26.18 1.33 -5.24
C GLU A 38 25.46 -0.01 -5.23
N LEU A 39 24.22 -0.05 -4.72
CA LEU A 39 23.39 -1.26 -4.83
C LEU A 39 23.10 -1.58 -6.30
N SER A 40 23.23 -2.85 -6.66
CA SER A 40 22.76 -3.29 -7.99
C SER A 40 21.27 -2.98 -8.12
N LYS A 41 20.79 -2.58 -9.31
CA LYS A 41 19.37 -2.30 -9.57
C LYS A 41 18.44 -3.46 -9.22
N GLY A 42 18.93 -4.71 -9.36
CA GLY A 42 18.21 -5.94 -8.99
C GLY A 42 18.30 -6.32 -7.51
N SER A 43 18.95 -5.52 -6.65
CA SER A 43 19.16 -5.84 -5.25
C SER A 43 17.84 -5.99 -4.49
N HIS A 44 17.75 -7.05 -3.68
CA HIS A 44 16.64 -7.32 -2.78
C HIS A 44 16.78 -6.63 -1.40
N ASN A 45 17.89 -5.88 -1.18
CA ASN A 45 18.05 -5.14 0.06
C ASN A 45 16.96 -4.07 0.19
N PHE A 46 16.47 -3.87 1.42
CA PHE A 46 15.45 -2.87 1.71
C PHE A 46 16.10 -1.51 1.89
N ILE A 47 15.55 -0.51 1.24
CA ILE A 47 15.93 0.91 1.33
C ILE A 47 14.73 1.72 1.81
N GLU A 48 14.99 2.87 2.41
CA GLU A 48 13.98 3.85 2.75
C GLU A 48 13.99 4.99 1.74
N VAL A 49 12.81 5.27 1.18
CA VAL A 49 12.63 6.28 0.13
C VAL A 49 11.48 7.22 0.49
N CYS A 50 11.67 8.49 0.22
CA CYS A 50 10.68 9.54 0.37
C CYS A 50 10.01 9.81 -0.97
N CYS A 51 8.69 9.84 -1.00
CA CYS A 51 7.94 10.23 -2.20
C CYS A 51 8.09 11.72 -2.45
N ASP A 52 8.52 12.10 -3.65
CA ASP A 52 8.79 13.49 -4.00
C ASP A 52 7.51 14.35 -4.09
N GLU A 53 6.33 13.72 -4.25
CA GLU A 53 5.04 14.41 -4.31
C GLU A 53 4.40 14.60 -2.94
N CYS A 54 4.31 13.54 -2.11
CA CYS A 54 3.56 13.57 -0.86
C CYS A 54 4.40 13.45 0.40
N GLY A 55 5.73 13.34 0.29
CA GLY A 55 6.64 13.25 1.42
C GLY A 55 6.59 11.94 2.23
N ILE A 56 5.72 10.98 1.87
CA ILE A 56 5.61 9.74 2.63
C ILE A 56 6.87 8.89 2.45
N ILE A 57 7.47 8.51 3.58
CA ILE A 57 8.60 7.59 3.62
C ILE A 57 8.09 6.15 3.56
N LYS A 58 8.72 5.34 2.70
CA LYS A 58 8.43 3.90 2.57
C LYS A 58 9.69 3.07 2.54
N LYS A 59 9.64 1.92 3.21
CA LYS A 59 10.67 0.89 3.12
C LYS A 59 10.29 -0.11 2.04
N LEU A 60 11.15 -0.27 1.03
CA LEU A 60 10.92 -1.19 -0.08
C LEU A 60 12.24 -1.76 -0.60
N GLN A 61 12.16 -2.85 -1.35
CA GLN A 61 13.35 -3.44 -1.98
C GLN A 61 13.89 -2.53 -3.08
N ASN A 62 15.22 -2.42 -3.18
CA ASN A 62 15.88 -1.57 -4.19
C ASN A 62 15.44 -1.89 -5.62
N LYS A 63 15.24 -3.17 -5.96
CA LYS A 63 14.70 -3.55 -7.28
C LYS A 63 13.32 -2.96 -7.58
N ASN A 64 12.45 -2.86 -6.56
CA ASN A 64 11.11 -2.31 -6.72
C ASN A 64 11.14 -0.78 -6.87
N TYR A 65 12.09 -0.12 -6.19
CA TYR A 65 12.37 1.29 -6.40
C TYR A 65 12.67 1.58 -7.88
N HIS A 66 13.62 0.85 -8.46
CA HIS A 66 14.02 1.05 -9.86
C HIS A 66 12.97 0.60 -10.88
N ASN A 67 12.24 -0.50 -10.60
CA ASN A 67 11.28 -1.05 -11.57
C ASN A 67 9.93 -0.33 -11.57
N TYR A 68 9.46 0.14 -10.41
CA TYR A 68 8.08 0.58 -10.27
C TYR A 68 7.91 1.99 -9.74
N GLY A 69 8.90 2.55 -9.08
CA GLY A 69 8.76 3.82 -8.37
C GLY A 69 9.55 4.97 -8.98
N TYR A 70 10.75 4.68 -9.47
CA TYR A 70 11.65 5.70 -9.97
C TYR A 70 11.43 5.97 -11.47
N SER A 71 11.17 7.22 -11.83
CA SER A 71 11.02 7.66 -13.22
C SER A 71 11.50 9.10 -13.35
N ASP A 72 12.27 9.39 -14.38
CA ASP A 72 12.74 10.75 -14.73
C ASP A 72 13.40 11.53 -13.58
N GLY A 73 14.18 10.82 -12.75
CA GLY A 73 14.87 11.42 -11.60
C GLY A 73 14.03 11.52 -10.32
N ASN A 74 12.73 11.19 -10.37
CA ASN A 74 11.79 11.31 -9.26
C ASN A 74 11.27 9.95 -8.80
N TYR A 75 11.02 9.82 -7.50
CA TYR A 75 10.33 8.68 -6.92
C TYR A 75 8.90 9.06 -6.52
N LEU A 76 7.92 8.36 -7.07
CA LEU A 76 6.53 8.48 -6.69
C LEU A 76 6.03 7.22 -6.01
N CYS A 77 5.38 7.36 -4.86
CA CYS A 77 4.70 6.25 -4.24
C CYS A 77 3.53 5.77 -5.12
N LYS A 78 3.06 4.53 -4.93
CA LYS A 78 1.98 3.94 -5.74
C LYS A 78 0.76 4.86 -5.86
N LYS A 79 0.35 5.50 -4.76
CA LYS A 79 -0.79 6.43 -4.74
C LYS A 79 -0.57 7.63 -5.66
N CYS A 80 0.54 8.35 -5.50
CA CYS A 80 0.86 9.53 -6.30
C CYS A 80 1.03 9.18 -7.78
N LYS A 81 1.71 8.06 -8.09
CA LYS A 81 1.86 7.58 -9.46
C LYS A 81 0.51 7.27 -10.12
N THR A 82 -0.42 6.63 -9.38
CA THR A 82 -1.78 6.36 -9.89
C THR A 82 -2.56 7.65 -10.12
N ILE A 83 -2.51 8.61 -9.18
CA ILE A 83 -3.17 9.91 -9.35
C ILE A 83 -2.62 10.63 -10.57
N LYS A 84 -1.30 10.75 -10.71
CA LYS A 84 -0.64 11.39 -11.85
C LYS A 84 -1.07 10.75 -13.18
N SER A 85 -1.02 9.42 -13.27
CA SER A 85 -1.46 8.69 -14.47
C SER A 85 -2.94 8.89 -14.80
N ASN A 86 -3.81 8.96 -13.77
CA ASN A 86 -5.23 9.22 -13.98
C ASN A 86 -5.48 10.66 -14.45
N GLN A 87 -4.75 11.63 -13.90
CA GLN A 87 -4.84 13.03 -14.34
C GLN A 87 -4.39 13.20 -15.80
N GLU A 88 -3.27 12.57 -16.18
CA GLU A 88 -2.73 12.61 -17.54
C GLU A 88 -3.68 11.98 -18.56
N LYS A 89 -4.34 10.86 -18.19
CA LYS A 89 -5.21 10.10 -19.11
C LYS A 89 -6.65 10.60 -19.14
N TYR A 90 -7.17 11.00 -18.00
CA TYR A 90 -8.61 11.22 -17.80
C TYR A 90 -8.96 12.56 -17.20
N GLY A 91 -7.98 13.39 -16.82
CA GLY A 91 -8.20 14.69 -16.18
C GLY A 91 -8.74 14.61 -14.75
N VAL A 92 -8.74 13.43 -14.11
CA VAL A 92 -9.30 13.22 -12.77
C VAL A 92 -8.32 12.46 -11.87
N ASN A 93 -8.43 12.61 -10.56
CA ASN A 93 -7.57 11.90 -9.61
C ASN A 93 -7.91 10.39 -9.51
N SER A 94 -9.17 10.03 -9.75
CA SER A 94 -9.65 8.66 -9.72
C SER A 94 -10.62 8.43 -10.87
N VAL A 95 -10.50 7.31 -11.56
CA VAL A 95 -11.43 6.90 -12.63
C VAL A 95 -12.88 6.78 -12.16
N LEU A 96 -13.10 6.57 -10.85
CA LEU A 96 -14.42 6.54 -10.24
C LEU A 96 -15.14 7.92 -10.27
N GLN A 97 -14.43 9.01 -10.57
CA GLN A 97 -15.02 10.35 -10.70
C GLN A 97 -15.63 10.59 -12.11
N LEU A 98 -15.36 9.68 -13.05
CA LEU A 98 -15.91 9.78 -14.41
C LEU A 98 -17.37 9.37 -14.44
N ASN A 99 -18.26 10.23 -14.97
CA ASN A 99 -19.68 9.92 -15.11
C ASN A 99 -19.93 8.62 -15.87
N SER A 100 -19.19 8.37 -16.94
CA SER A 100 -19.30 7.12 -17.71
C SER A 100 -18.96 5.86 -16.92
N VAL A 101 -18.07 5.94 -15.93
CA VAL A 101 -17.75 4.84 -15.02
C VAL A 101 -18.85 4.67 -13.98
N GLN A 102 -19.36 5.77 -13.42
CA GLN A 102 -20.49 5.73 -12.47
C GLN A 102 -21.74 5.14 -13.12
N GLU A 103 -22.08 5.56 -14.33
CA GLU A 103 -23.21 5.02 -15.09
C GLU A 103 -23.08 3.51 -15.33
N LYS A 104 -21.89 3.02 -15.72
CA LYS A 104 -21.61 1.59 -15.88
C LYS A 104 -21.79 0.82 -14.57
N ILE A 105 -21.30 1.37 -13.46
CA ILE A 105 -21.49 0.75 -12.13
C ILE A 105 -22.97 0.67 -11.78
N ASN A 106 -23.70 1.78 -11.93
CA ASN A 106 -25.13 1.84 -11.61
C ASN A 106 -25.95 0.89 -12.49
N ASN A 107 -25.68 0.85 -13.80
CA ASN A 107 -26.34 -0.09 -14.72
C ASN A 107 -26.06 -1.54 -14.33
N THR A 108 -24.81 -1.89 -13.99
CA THR A 108 -24.45 -3.24 -13.53
C THR A 108 -25.18 -3.62 -12.23
N ILE A 109 -25.31 -2.68 -11.29
CA ILE A 109 -26.06 -2.90 -10.04
C ILE A 109 -27.54 -3.14 -10.33
N LYS A 110 -28.11 -2.32 -11.21
CA LYS A 110 -29.51 -2.39 -11.61
C LYS A 110 -29.83 -3.71 -12.35
N GLU A 111 -28.99 -4.09 -13.30
CA GLU A 111 -29.11 -5.35 -14.05
C GLU A 111 -28.98 -6.58 -13.14
N LYS A 112 -28.02 -6.56 -12.21
CA LYS A 112 -27.70 -7.72 -11.38
C LYS A 112 -28.60 -7.88 -10.17
N TYR A 113 -29.00 -6.78 -9.54
CA TYR A 113 -29.71 -6.79 -8.26
C TYR A 113 -31.09 -6.11 -8.31
N GLY A 114 -31.46 -5.48 -9.43
CA GLY A 114 -32.74 -4.81 -9.58
C GLY A 114 -32.93 -3.55 -8.72
N VAL A 115 -31.85 -2.98 -8.21
CA VAL A 115 -31.86 -1.82 -7.29
C VAL A 115 -30.88 -0.76 -7.76
N ASP A 116 -31.09 0.51 -7.39
CA ASP A 116 -30.19 1.60 -7.74
C ASP A 116 -28.93 1.63 -6.86
N ASN A 117 -29.02 1.11 -5.65
CA ASN A 117 -27.88 0.98 -4.73
C ASN A 117 -27.79 -0.44 -4.19
N ILE A 118 -26.61 -1.04 -4.23
CA ILE A 118 -26.37 -2.42 -3.81
C ILE A 118 -26.79 -2.69 -2.35
N SER A 119 -26.73 -1.69 -1.46
CA SER A 119 -27.16 -1.81 -0.07
C SER A 119 -28.71 -2.01 0.09
N GLN A 120 -29.49 -1.71 -0.95
CA GLN A 120 -30.94 -1.92 -0.96
C GLN A 120 -31.31 -3.36 -1.34
N SER A 121 -30.39 -4.15 -1.88
CA SER A 121 -30.64 -5.53 -2.26
C SER A 121 -30.83 -6.41 -1.02
N LYS A 122 -32.03 -7.03 -0.92
CA LYS A 122 -32.36 -7.97 0.18
C LYS A 122 -31.40 -9.16 0.23
N GLU A 123 -30.96 -9.65 -0.93
CA GLU A 123 -29.98 -10.74 -1.04
C GLU A 123 -28.65 -10.34 -0.39
N ILE A 124 -28.15 -9.15 -0.72
CA ILE A 124 -26.89 -8.64 -0.16
C ILE A 124 -27.01 -8.39 1.35
N GLN A 125 -28.12 -7.80 1.79
CA GLN A 125 -28.40 -7.59 3.23
C GLN A 125 -28.41 -8.91 4.00
N LYS A 126 -29.08 -9.94 3.46
CA LYS A 126 -29.11 -11.28 4.04
C LYS A 126 -27.70 -11.87 4.14
N ARG A 127 -26.92 -11.82 3.09
CA ARG A 127 -25.54 -12.31 3.07
C ARG A 127 -24.64 -11.57 4.07
N ILE A 128 -24.83 -10.25 4.22
CA ILE A 128 -24.09 -9.47 5.23
C ILE A 128 -24.43 -9.92 6.63
N LYS A 129 -25.73 -10.12 6.93
CA LYS A 129 -26.17 -10.63 8.24
C LYS A 129 -25.63 -12.03 8.53
N GLU A 130 -25.71 -12.96 7.59
CA GLU A 130 -25.16 -14.32 7.72
C GLU A 130 -23.64 -14.28 7.98
N ASN A 131 -22.90 -13.46 7.25
CA ASN A 131 -21.47 -13.29 7.46
C ASN A 131 -21.15 -12.70 8.84
N ASN A 132 -21.95 -11.74 9.31
CA ASN A 132 -21.79 -11.16 10.64
C ASN A 132 -22.07 -12.19 11.75
N ILE A 133 -23.14 -12.97 11.61
CA ILE A 133 -23.47 -14.05 12.56
C ILE A 133 -22.33 -15.07 12.61
N ASN A 134 -21.82 -15.51 11.44
CA ASN A 134 -20.74 -16.49 11.36
C ASN A 134 -19.43 -15.97 11.97
N LYS A 135 -19.14 -14.68 11.84
CA LYS A 135 -17.86 -14.08 12.25
C LYS A 135 -17.89 -13.51 13.66
N TYR A 136 -19.02 -12.95 14.07
CA TYR A 136 -19.14 -12.16 15.29
C TYR A 136 -20.22 -12.68 16.25
N GLY A 137 -21.01 -13.67 15.83
CA GLY A 137 -22.15 -14.20 16.62
C GLY A 137 -23.38 -13.30 16.67
N THR A 138 -23.38 -12.16 15.92
CA THR A 138 -24.47 -11.17 15.93
C THR A 138 -24.82 -10.74 14.51
N GLU A 139 -26.06 -10.28 14.27
CA GLU A 139 -26.48 -9.81 12.93
C GLU A 139 -25.74 -8.55 12.48
N HIS A 140 -25.33 -7.70 13.43
CA HIS A 140 -24.58 -6.50 13.18
C HIS A 140 -23.31 -6.52 14.04
N HIS A 141 -22.14 -6.29 13.43
CA HIS A 141 -20.84 -6.36 14.13
C HIS A 141 -20.74 -5.46 15.36
N MET A 142 -21.45 -4.31 15.37
CA MET A 142 -21.50 -3.38 16.51
C MET A 142 -22.35 -3.90 17.69
N GLN A 143 -23.02 -5.04 17.57
CA GLN A 143 -23.72 -5.70 18.68
C GLN A 143 -22.78 -6.66 19.44
N ASN A 144 -21.57 -6.85 18.97
CA ASN A 144 -20.56 -7.68 19.62
C ASN A 144 -19.76 -6.85 20.63
N ASP A 145 -19.77 -7.27 21.89
CA ASP A 145 -19.15 -6.53 23.01
C ASP A 145 -17.65 -6.34 22.82
N GLU A 146 -16.92 -7.32 22.29
CA GLU A 146 -15.49 -7.19 22.03
C GLU A 146 -15.17 -6.09 21.00
N ILE A 147 -16.02 -5.92 19.99
CA ILE A 147 -15.88 -4.86 18.98
C ILE A 147 -16.17 -3.50 19.59
N LEU A 148 -17.23 -3.40 20.40
CA LEU A 148 -17.57 -2.17 21.11
C LEU A 148 -16.44 -1.73 22.06
N GLU A 149 -15.88 -2.66 22.82
CA GLU A 149 -14.75 -2.37 23.71
C GLU A 149 -13.50 -1.90 22.94
N LYS A 150 -13.16 -2.56 21.82
CA LYS A 150 -12.06 -2.13 20.96
C LYS A 150 -12.29 -0.74 20.37
N GLN A 151 -13.53 -0.41 19.99
CA GLN A 151 -13.87 0.90 19.46
C GLN A 151 -13.73 1.96 20.55
N LYS A 152 -14.30 1.75 21.75
CA LYS A 152 -14.17 2.66 22.88
C LYS A 152 -12.71 2.93 23.22
N LYS A 153 -11.89 1.87 23.30
CA LYS A 153 -10.45 2.00 23.54
C LYS A 153 -9.76 2.85 22.48
N THR A 154 -10.05 2.60 21.20
CA THR A 154 -9.49 3.37 20.07
C THR A 154 -9.91 4.83 20.11
N ASN A 155 -11.18 5.10 20.46
CA ASN A 155 -11.69 6.46 20.59
C ASN A 155 -11.03 7.19 21.76
N LEU A 156 -10.89 6.52 22.90
CA LEU A 156 -10.20 7.08 24.07
C LEU A 156 -8.73 7.41 23.76
N GLU A 157 -8.02 6.52 23.08
CA GLU A 157 -6.62 6.74 22.69
C GLU A 157 -6.46 7.90 21.68
N LYS A 158 -7.40 8.08 20.75
CA LYS A 158 -7.29 9.08 19.68
C LYS A 158 -7.91 10.42 20.01
N TYR A 159 -9.01 10.42 20.74
CA TYR A 159 -9.86 11.60 20.93
C TYR A 159 -10.07 11.96 22.40
N GLY A 160 -9.59 11.13 23.35
CA GLY A 160 -9.74 11.36 24.77
C GLY A 160 -11.15 11.11 25.34
N CYS A 161 -12.05 10.51 24.54
CA CYS A 161 -13.41 10.14 24.95
C CYS A 161 -13.79 8.78 24.36
N ASP A 162 -14.70 8.03 24.98
CA ASP A 162 -15.14 6.70 24.58
C ASP A 162 -16.18 6.72 23.43
N ASN A 163 -16.90 7.84 23.29
CA ASN A 163 -17.85 8.09 22.21
C ASN A 163 -17.43 9.32 21.38
N VAL A 164 -17.48 9.21 20.06
CA VAL A 164 -17.26 10.31 19.08
C VAL A 164 -18.45 10.35 18.14
#